data_8cc99e826c13c6fa9f1b91a9001f04a0
#
_entry.id   8cc99e826c13c6fa9f1b91a9001f04a0
#
_cell.length_a   1.000
_cell.length_b   1.000
_cell.length_c   1.000
_cell.angle_alpha   90.00
_cell.angle_beta   90.00
_cell.angle_gamma   90.00
#
_symmetry.space_group_name_H-M   'P 1'
#
loop_
_entity.id
_entity.type
_entity.pdbx_description
1 polymer ?
#
loop_
_entity_poly.entity_id
_entity_poly.type
_entity_poly.pdbx_seq_one_letter_code
_entity_poly.pdbx_strand_id
1 'polypeptide(L)'
;MTEERRIEAEIPLEATADEVWDAIATEAGLTAWLFPMDPAPDENGQLADGAVLRWEPGRGYAIKAETAVFEYLIEAQDGGSTVLRFVQVGFDGDDWEAEYEATARGWDLYFHTLQVYLSAFNAEPATYVVAEGPEWSGTPEAWQKLRDTIGGAVGDKVELDVYGLGTVVGEVDYDGPSHLGIRTDHALLRFHDRSLLGMPVALGHHYYGTGQDAKRLEDAWQSWLTEFYLAR
;
A
#
# COMPACT_ATOMS: atom_id res chain seq x y z
N MET A 1 -5.88 -9.73 -32.11
CA MET A 1 -6.32 -8.74 -31.11
C MET A 1 -5.61 -9.12 -29.83
N THR A 2 -4.59 -8.41 -29.45
CA THR A 2 -3.93 -8.59 -28.15
C THR A 2 -4.97 -8.17 -27.10
N GLU A 3 -5.36 -9.07 -26.22
CA GLU A 3 -6.17 -8.72 -25.04
C GLU A 3 -5.38 -7.64 -24.29
N GLU A 4 -5.99 -6.49 -24.07
CA GLU A 4 -5.38 -5.38 -23.37
C GLU A 4 -5.17 -5.83 -21.92
N ARG A 5 -3.91 -5.94 -21.50
CA ARG A 5 -3.54 -6.42 -20.16
C ARG A 5 -3.93 -5.35 -19.16
N ARG A 6 -4.84 -5.71 -18.26
CA ARG A 6 -5.37 -4.77 -17.27
C ARG A 6 -5.62 -5.45 -15.93
N ILE A 7 -5.43 -4.69 -14.88
CA ILE A 7 -5.88 -5.03 -13.53
C ILE A 7 -7.20 -4.30 -13.31
N GLU A 8 -8.22 -5.03 -12.87
CA GLU A 8 -9.53 -4.47 -12.51
C GLU A 8 -9.89 -4.93 -11.11
N ALA A 9 -10.42 -4.02 -10.31
CA ALA A 9 -10.92 -4.34 -8.98
C ALA A 9 -12.21 -3.57 -8.67
N GLU A 10 -13.09 -4.21 -7.89
CA GLU A 10 -14.26 -3.60 -7.27
C GLU A 10 -14.11 -3.74 -5.75
N ILE A 11 -13.96 -2.64 -5.06
CA ILE A 11 -13.65 -2.61 -3.64
C ILE A 11 -14.86 -2.03 -2.89
N PRO A 12 -15.59 -2.86 -2.14
CA PRO A 12 -16.64 -2.38 -1.26
C PRO A 12 -16.01 -1.67 -0.05
N LEU A 13 -16.47 -0.46 0.25
CA LEU A 13 -15.95 0.38 1.31
C LEU A 13 -17.09 0.81 2.23
N GLU A 14 -16.92 0.65 3.53
CA GLU A 14 -17.83 1.16 4.55
C GLU A 14 -17.50 2.63 4.87
N ALA A 15 -17.58 3.46 3.83
CA ALA A 15 -17.27 4.88 3.88
C ALA A 15 -18.12 5.62 2.84
N THR A 16 -18.35 6.90 3.08
CA THR A 16 -19.07 7.78 2.17
C THR A 16 -18.26 8.09 0.92
N ALA A 17 -18.91 8.54 -0.16
CA ALA A 17 -18.22 8.92 -1.39
C ALA A 17 -17.21 10.06 -1.18
N ASP A 18 -17.48 10.99 -0.26
CA ASP A 18 -16.58 12.10 0.07
C ASP A 18 -15.32 11.57 0.82
N GLU A 19 -15.48 10.67 1.78
CA GLU A 19 -14.34 10.04 2.49
C GLU A 19 -13.48 9.21 1.54
N VAL A 20 -14.11 8.47 0.61
CA VAL A 20 -13.39 7.72 -0.42
C VAL A 20 -12.66 8.66 -1.38
N TRP A 21 -13.32 9.77 -1.79
CA TRP A 21 -12.67 10.79 -2.62
C TRP A 21 -11.42 11.37 -1.94
N ASP A 22 -11.54 11.77 -0.69
CA ASP A 22 -10.42 12.31 0.08
C ASP A 22 -9.27 11.30 0.20
N ALA A 23 -9.60 10.01 0.39
CA ALA A 23 -8.61 8.95 0.49
C ALA A 23 -7.84 8.69 -0.82
N ILE A 24 -8.48 8.82 -2.00
CA ILE A 24 -7.84 8.47 -3.28
C ILE A 24 -7.34 9.69 -4.08
N ALA A 25 -7.84 10.89 -3.79
CA ALA A 25 -7.61 12.08 -4.62
C ALA A 25 -6.77 13.17 -3.95
N THR A 26 -6.23 12.90 -2.75
CA THR A 26 -5.36 13.82 -2.03
C THR A 26 -4.04 13.15 -1.64
N GLU A 27 -2.97 13.92 -1.53
CA GLU A 27 -1.68 13.43 -1.05
C GLU A 27 -1.79 12.81 0.35
N ALA A 28 -2.48 13.48 1.28
CA ALA A 28 -2.69 13.00 2.63
C ALA A 28 -3.48 11.68 2.65
N GLY A 29 -4.52 11.58 1.82
CA GLY A 29 -5.33 10.38 1.68
C GLY A 29 -4.51 9.20 1.14
N LEU A 30 -3.82 9.38 0.02
CA LEU A 30 -2.98 8.32 -0.56
C LEU A 30 -1.86 7.89 0.38
N THR A 31 -1.20 8.83 1.07
CA THR A 31 -0.18 8.52 2.08
C THR A 31 -0.71 7.59 3.18
N ALA A 32 -2.00 7.62 3.45
CA ALA A 32 -2.58 6.85 4.55
C ALA A 32 -2.82 5.36 4.23
N TRP A 33 -2.77 4.95 2.96
CA TRP A 33 -3.00 3.55 2.60
C TRP A 33 -2.12 3.02 1.45
N LEU A 34 -1.52 3.90 0.68
CA LEU A 34 -0.68 3.55 -0.48
C LEU A 34 0.77 4.00 -0.19
N PHE A 35 1.21 5.07 -0.78
CA PHE A 35 2.49 5.74 -0.54
C PHE A 35 2.34 7.23 -0.87
N PRO A 36 3.24 8.11 -0.39
CA PRO A 36 3.14 9.54 -0.65
C PRO A 36 3.19 9.85 -2.14
N MET A 37 2.10 10.39 -2.66
CA MET A 37 1.99 10.94 -4.01
C MET A 37 0.83 11.94 -4.05
N ASP A 38 0.95 12.96 -4.88
CA ASP A 38 -0.12 13.91 -5.13
C ASP A 38 -0.75 13.63 -6.50
N PRO A 39 -1.97 13.08 -6.56
CA PRO A 39 -2.68 12.81 -7.80
C PRO A 39 -3.42 14.03 -8.33
N ALA A 40 -3.51 15.12 -7.54
CA ALA A 40 -4.28 16.29 -7.88
C ALA A 40 -3.61 17.11 -8.98
N PRO A 41 -4.36 17.57 -9.99
CA PRO A 41 -3.81 18.50 -10.97
C PRO A 41 -3.55 19.87 -10.34
N ASP A 42 -2.51 20.55 -10.84
CA ASP A 42 -2.23 21.92 -10.50
C ASP A 42 -3.31 22.90 -11.03
N GLU A 43 -3.14 24.20 -10.79
CA GLU A 43 -4.07 25.24 -11.24
C GLU A 43 -4.23 25.31 -12.78
N ASN A 44 -3.31 24.70 -13.55
CA ASN A 44 -3.36 24.61 -15.00
C ASN A 44 -3.92 23.26 -15.49
N GLY A 45 -4.33 22.37 -14.59
CA GLY A 45 -4.84 21.05 -14.89
C GLY A 45 -3.76 20.03 -15.25
N GLN A 46 -2.51 20.24 -14.79
CA GLN A 46 -1.37 19.37 -15.09
C GLN A 46 -0.91 18.61 -13.84
N LEU A 47 -0.40 17.39 -14.03
CA LEU A 47 0.34 16.66 -13.00
C LEU A 47 1.82 16.98 -13.07
N ALA A 48 2.51 16.83 -11.94
CA ALA A 48 3.96 16.97 -11.88
C ALA A 48 4.65 15.98 -12.84
N ASP A 49 4.20 14.72 -12.84
CA ASP A 49 4.71 13.66 -13.72
C ASP A 49 3.53 12.90 -14.35
N GLY A 50 3.15 13.26 -15.56
CA GLY A 50 2.09 12.56 -16.27
C GLY A 50 1.02 13.46 -16.90
N ALA A 51 -0.18 12.92 -17.07
CA ALA A 51 -1.30 13.65 -17.66
C ALA A 51 -2.62 13.30 -16.98
N VAL A 52 -3.45 14.31 -16.74
CA VAL A 52 -4.85 14.12 -16.33
C VAL A 52 -5.68 13.78 -17.58
N LEU A 53 -6.31 12.62 -17.56
CA LEU A 53 -7.26 12.20 -18.62
C LEU A 53 -8.69 12.55 -18.24
N ARG A 54 -9.03 12.48 -16.96
CA ARG A 54 -10.32 12.85 -16.38
C ARG A 54 -10.12 13.27 -14.93
N TRP A 55 -10.86 14.28 -14.47
CA TRP A 55 -10.89 14.70 -13.07
C TRP A 55 -12.28 15.18 -12.71
N GLU A 56 -13.01 14.36 -11.94
CA GLU A 56 -14.39 14.61 -11.54
C GLU A 56 -14.50 14.52 -10.02
N PRO A 57 -14.34 15.63 -9.28
CA PRO A 57 -14.39 15.63 -7.82
C PRO A 57 -15.62 14.91 -7.25
N GLY A 58 -15.39 14.01 -6.27
CA GLY A 58 -16.42 13.19 -5.64
C GLY A 58 -16.93 12.02 -6.49
N ARG A 59 -16.45 11.84 -7.72
CA ARG A 59 -16.89 10.78 -8.64
C ARG A 59 -15.78 9.89 -9.15
N GLY A 60 -14.58 10.43 -9.35
CA GLY A 60 -13.45 9.67 -9.80
C GLY A 60 -12.51 10.46 -10.69
N TYR A 61 -11.42 9.82 -11.07
CA TYR A 61 -10.44 10.41 -11.97
C TYR A 61 -9.74 9.33 -12.80
N ALA A 62 -9.07 9.78 -13.87
CA ALA A 62 -8.16 8.95 -14.65
C ALA A 62 -6.89 9.77 -14.93
N ILE A 63 -5.75 9.17 -14.67
CA ILE A 63 -4.43 9.76 -14.88
C ILE A 63 -3.52 8.80 -15.64
N LYS A 64 -2.59 9.38 -16.39
CA LYS A 64 -1.52 8.63 -17.03
C LYS A 64 -0.20 9.02 -16.36
N ALA A 65 0.51 8.02 -15.82
CA ALA A 65 1.86 8.16 -15.30
C ALA A 65 2.78 7.25 -16.11
N GLU A 66 3.80 7.80 -16.75
CA GLU A 66 4.67 7.10 -17.69
C GLU A 66 3.88 6.34 -18.78
N THR A 67 3.90 5.00 -18.76
CA THR A 67 3.15 4.14 -19.68
C THR A 67 1.82 3.67 -19.11
N ALA A 68 1.65 3.69 -17.78
CA ALA A 68 0.47 3.20 -17.09
C ALA A 68 -0.66 4.24 -17.07
N VAL A 69 -1.90 3.77 -17.18
CA VAL A 69 -3.10 4.57 -16.93
C VAL A 69 -3.82 3.96 -15.73
N PHE A 70 -4.17 4.84 -14.80
CA PHE A 70 -4.93 4.51 -13.59
C PHE A 70 -6.29 5.20 -13.65
N GLU A 71 -7.34 4.45 -13.46
CA GLU A 71 -8.70 4.97 -13.38
C GLU A 71 -9.36 4.55 -12.06
N TYR A 72 -9.95 5.53 -11.38
CA TYR A 72 -10.74 5.35 -10.18
C TYR A 72 -12.15 5.90 -10.41
N LEU A 73 -13.18 5.12 -10.07
CA LEU A 73 -14.58 5.52 -10.14
C LEU A 73 -15.27 5.18 -8.82
N ILE A 74 -15.94 6.17 -8.25
CA ILE A 74 -16.67 6.07 -6.99
C ILE A 74 -18.14 5.87 -7.29
N GLU A 75 -18.73 4.78 -6.80
CA GLU A 75 -20.15 4.48 -6.89
C GLU A 75 -20.75 4.46 -5.48
N ALA A 76 -21.45 5.54 -5.12
CA ALA A 76 -22.16 5.61 -3.85
C ALA A 76 -23.28 4.56 -3.79
N GLN A 77 -23.43 3.91 -2.64
CA GLN A 77 -24.45 2.92 -2.35
C GLN A 77 -25.41 3.43 -1.27
N ASP A 78 -26.55 2.78 -1.13
CA ASP A 78 -27.47 3.07 -0.05
C ASP A 78 -26.83 2.77 1.33
N GLY A 79 -27.14 3.58 2.34
CA GLY A 79 -26.68 3.38 3.71
C GLY A 79 -25.32 3.99 4.05
N GLY A 80 -24.72 4.78 3.13
CA GLY A 80 -23.45 5.49 3.38
C GLY A 80 -22.22 4.65 3.09
N SER A 81 -22.35 3.57 2.33
CA SER A 81 -21.26 2.79 1.80
C SER A 81 -20.95 3.16 0.34
N THR A 82 -19.84 2.67 -0.19
CA THR A 82 -19.35 3.00 -1.52
C THR A 82 -18.72 1.76 -2.16
N VAL A 83 -18.78 1.66 -3.48
CA VAL A 83 -17.92 0.76 -4.26
C VAL A 83 -16.91 1.62 -5.02
N LEU A 84 -15.63 1.37 -4.80
CA LEU A 84 -14.56 1.93 -5.59
C LEU A 84 -14.21 0.95 -6.71
N ARG A 85 -14.34 1.39 -7.96
CA ARG A 85 -13.85 0.65 -9.13
C ARG A 85 -12.50 1.18 -9.53
N PHE A 86 -11.60 0.27 -9.82
CA PHE A 86 -10.23 0.57 -10.20
C PHE A 86 -9.85 -0.17 -11.48
N VAL A 87 -9.14 0.52 -12.37
CA VAL A 87 -8.54 -0.07 -13.57
C VAL A 87 -7.12 0.45 -13.73
N GLN A 88 -6.18 -0.46 -13.96
CA GLN A 88 -4.83 -0.12 -14.41
C GLN A 88 -4.53 -0.84 -15.71
N VAL A 89 -3.97 -0.12 -16.70
CA VAL A 89 -3.45 -0.65 -17.96
C VAL A 89 -2.03 -0.13 -18.19
N GLY A 90 -1.30 -0.68 -19.17
CA GLY A 90 0.03 -0.20 -19.58
C GLY A 90 1.18 -1.12 -19.19
N PHE A 91 0.96 -2.43 -19.26
CA PHE A 91 1.98 -3.46 -19.05
C PHE A 91 2.62 -3.85 -20.40
N ASP A 92 3.59 -3.08 -20.87
CA ASP A 92 4.13 -3.19 -22.23
C ASP A 92 5.59 -3.64 -22.30
N GLY A 93 6.29 -3.85 -21.15
CA GLY A 93 7.69 -4.24 -21.06
C GLY A 93 7.95 -5.69 -21.50
N ASP A 94 9.23 -6.04 -21.73
CA ASP A 94 9.65 -7.40 -22.10
C ASP A 94 9.36 -8.39 -20.94
N ASP A 95 9.47 -7.96 -19.68
CA ASP A 95 9.20 -8.73 -18.46
C ASP A 95 7.80 -8.46 -17.87
N TRP A 96 6.85 -8.06 -18.71
CA TRP A 96 5.51 -7.64 -18.30
C TRP A 96 4.77 -8.67 -17.41
N GLU A 97 5.02 -9.96 -17.56
CA GLU A 97 4.33 -11.00 -16.76
C GLU A 97 4.71 -10.91 -15.28
N ALA A 98 6.00 -10.72 -14.97
CA ALA A 98 6.48 -10.54 -13.62
C ALA A 98 6.01 -9.19 -13.03
N GLU A 99 6.05 -8.13 -13.83
CA GLU A 99 5.56 -6.81 -13.46
C GLU A 99 4.05 -6.84 -13.17
N TYR A 100 3.25 -7.44 -14.07
CA TYR A 100 1.82 -7.59 -13.91
C TYR A 100 1.48 -8.37 -12.62
N GLU A 101 2.14 -9.51 -12.41
CA GLU A 101 1.90 -10.34 -11.23
C GLU A 101 2.27 -9.61 -9.93
N ALA A 102 3.43 -8.96 -9.90
CA ALA A 102 3.89 -8.18 -8.74
C ALA A 102 2.92 -7.02 -8.45
N THR A 103 2.50 -6.30 -9.50
CA THR A 103 1.57 -5.16 -9.39
C THR A 103 0.18 -5.62 -8.92
N ALA A 104 -0.36 -6.70 -9.48
CA ALA A 104 -1.65 -7.24 -9.07
C ALA A 104 -1.66 -7.64 -7.59
N ARG A 105 -0.62 -8.36 -7.13
CA ARG A 105 -0.45 -8.71 -5.71
C ARG A 105 -0.29 -7.47 -4.82
N GLY A 106 0.38 -6.43 -5.33
CA GLY A 106 0.51 -5.14 -4.63
C GLY A 106 -0.85 -4.47 -4.44
N TRP A 107 -1.68 -4.42 -5.48
CA TRP A 107 -3.02 -3.84 -5.39
C TRP A 107 -3.93 -4.59 -4.43
N ASP A 108 -3.85 -5.93 -4.36
CA ASP A 108 -4.61 -6.71 -3.38
C ASP A 108 -4.31 -6.24 -1.94
N LEU A 109 -3.02 -6.06 -1.59
CA LEU A 109 -2.65 -5.53 -0.28
C LEU A 109 -3.11 -4.08 -0.10
N TYR A 110 -2.90 -3.21 -1.09
CA TYR A 110 -3.23 -1.79 -0.96
C TYR A 110 -4.73 -1.57 -0.82
N PHE A 111 -5.57 -2.29 -1.56
CA PHE A 111 -7.02 -2.18 -1.40
C PHE A 111 -7.50 -2.73 -0.06
N HIS A 112 -6.90 -3.81 0.43
CA HIS A 112 -7.13 -4.25 1.81
C HIS A 112 -6.72 -3.15 2.81
N THR A 113 -5.57 -2.52 2.61
CA THR A 113 -5.10 -1.41 3.46
C THR A 113 -6.07 -0.23 3.44
N LEU A 114 -6.61 0.15 2.27
CA LEU A 114 -7.65 1.18 2.15
C LEU A 114 -8.91 0.82 2.94
N GLN A 115 -9.40 -0.43 2.83
CA GLN A 115 -10.56 -0.89 3.59
C GLN A 115 -10.34 -0.79 5.10
N VAL A 116 -9.18 -1.24 5.60
CA VAL A 116 -8.85 -1.17 7.03
C VAL A 116 -8.64 0.28 7.47
N TYR A 117 -7.98 1.10 6.65
CA TYR A 117 -7.80 2.53 6.92
C TYR A 117 -9.13 3.24 7.15
N LEU A 118 -10.06 3.10 6.21
CA LEU A 118 -11.36 3.78 6.30
C LEU A 118 -12.23 3.25 7.45
N SER A 119 -12.20 1.93 7.71
CA SER A 119 -13.07 1.30 8.72
C SER A 119 -12.52 1.36 10.14
N ALA A 120 -11.19 1.28 10.34
CA ALA A 120 -10.58 1.18 11.67
C ALA A 120 -9.88 2.45 12.13
N PHE A 121 -9.42 3.30 11.21
CA PHE A 121 -8.65 4.51 11.52
C PHE A 121 -9.39 5.81 11.18
N ASN A 122 -10.68 5.73 10.80
CA ASN A 122 -11.58 6.87 10.62
C ASN A 122 -10.99 8.01 9.76
N ALA A 123 -10.28 7.67 8.70
CA ALA A 123 -9.59 8.62 7.81
C ALA A 123 -8.58 9.56 8.52
N GLU A 124 -7.96 9.12 9.62
CA GLU A 124 -6.91 9.88 10.29
C GLU A 124 -5.68 10.05 9.39
N PRO A 125 -4.95 11.19 9.48
CA PRO A 125 -3.71 11.36 8.74
C PRO A 125 -2.66 10.34 9.18
N ALA A 126 -1.85 9.88 8.24
CA ALA A 126 -0.79 8.93 8.50
C ALA A 126 0.61 9.50 8.21
N THR A 127 1.58 9.02 8.97
CA THR A 127 3.01 9.11 8.64
C THR A 127 3.42 7.82 7.96
N TYR A 128 3.88 7.91 6.72
CA TYR A 128 4.39 6.77 5.97
C TYR A 128 5.87 6.55 6.28
N VAL A 129 6.23 5.31 6.57
CA VAL A 129 7.57 4.90 7.01
C VAL A 129 8.06 3.78 6.14
N VAL A 130 9.26 3.92 5.59
CA VAL A 130 9.87 2.91 4.71
C VAL A 130 11.17 2.38 5.29
N ALA A 131 11.46 1.12 5.00
CA ALA A 131 12.77 0.52 5.20
C ALA A 131 13.02 -0.54 4.14
N GLU A 132 14.28 -0.76 3.79
CA GLU A 132 14.67 -1.79 2.82
C GLU A 132 15.72 -2.73 3.41
N GLY A 133 15.56 -4.01 3.11
CA GLY A 133 16.55 -5.04 3.42
C GLY A 133 17.81 -4.89 2.57
N PRO A 134 18.87 -5.67 2.88
CA PRO A 134 20.05 -5.72 2.04
C PRO A 134 19.70 -6.31 0.65
N GLU A 135 20.49 -5.96 -0.38
CA GLU A 135 20.25 -6.40 -1.77
C GLU A 135 19.98 -7.91 -1.90
N TRP A 136 20.71 -8.74 -1.16
CA TRP A 136 20.54 -10.18 -1.17
C TRP A 136 19.24 -10.69 -0.55
N SER A 137 18.45 -9.83 0.10
CA SER A 137 17.09 -10.17 0.60
C SER A 137 16.05 -10.24 -0.51
N GLY A 138 16.38 -9.88 -1.75
CA GLY A 138 15.52 -9.98 -2.92
C GLY A 138 15.34 -11.42 -3.43
N THR A 139 15.13 -12.38 -2.53
CA THR A 139 14.94 -13.79 -2.87
C THR A 139 13.71 -14.38 -2.14
N PRO A 140 13.04 -15.38 -2.75
CA PRO A 140 11.92 -16.07 -2.09
C PRO A 140 12.28 -16.67 -0.73
N GLU A 141 13.50 -17.16 -0.58
CA GLU A 141 13.99 -17.75 0.68
C GLU A 141 14.12 -16.70 1.78
N ALA A 142 14.61 -15.50 1.44
CA ALA A 142 14.72 -14.40 2.40
C ALA A 142 13.33 -13.92 2.83
N TRP A 143 12.38 -13.84 1.93
CA TRP A 143 10.98 -13.56 2.23
C TRP A 143 10.37 -14.61 3.14
N GLN A 144 10.53 -15.89 2.80
CA GLN A 144 9.98 -16.99 3.61
C GLN A 144 10.57 -16.99 5.04
N LYS A 145 11.90 -16.71 5.19
CA LYS A 145 12.52 -16.54 6.52
C LYS A 145 11.82 -15.46 7.33
N LEU A 146 11.49 -14.33 6.72
CA LEU A 146 10.79 -13.22 7.40
C LEU A 146 9.37 -13.65 7.82
N ARG A 147 8.61 -14.23 6.92
CA ARG A 147 7.26 -14.74 7.21
C ARG A 147 7.26 -15.76 8.34
N ASP A 148 8.13 -16.77 8.28
CA ASP A 148 8.23 -17.82 9.29
C ASP A 148 8.63 -17.26 10.68
N THR A 149 9.42 -16.18 10.71
CA THR A 149 9.85 -15.53 11.95
C THR A 149 8.74 -14.70 12.57
N ILE A 150 8.00 -13.93 11.77
CA ILE A 150 6.83 -13.18 12.24
C ILE A 150 5.75 -14.17 12.66
N GLY A 151 5.50 -15.19 11.83
CA GLY A 151 4.51 -16.23 12.09
C GLY A 151 3.07 -15.71 12.06
N GLY A 152 2.13 -16.60 12.46
CA GLY A 152 0.72 -16.28 12.56
C GLY A 152 -0.06 -16.42 11.24
N ALA A 153 -1.34 -16.73 11.36
CA ALA A 153 -2.34 -16.66 10.31
C ALA A 153 -3.19 -15.38 10.52
N VAL A 154 -3.97 -14.99 9.53
CA VAL A 154 -4.91 -13.86 9.66
C VAL A 154 -5.79 -14.06 10.91
N GLY A 155 -5.82 -13.06 11.78
CA GLY A 155 -6.50 -13.06 13.08
C GLY A 155 -5.60 -13.42 14.27
N ASP A 156 -4.39 -13.96 14.05
CA ASP A 156 -3.46 -14.26 15.12
C ASP A 156 -2.73 -13.03 15.62
N LYS A 157 -2.48 -12.99 16.94
CA LYS A 157 -1.65 -11.95 17.54
C LYS A 157 -0.17 -12.27 17.39
N VAL A 158 0.59 -11.26 17.05
CA VAL A 158 2.04 -11.33 16.88
C VAL A 158 2.73 -10.21 17.65
N GLU A 159 3.99 -10.44 18.03
CA GLU A 159 4.82 -9.51 18.77
C GLU A 159 6.16 -9.36 18.06
N LEU A 160 6.57 -8.12 17.81
CA LEU A 160 7.85 -7.78 17.19
C LEU A 160 8.65 -6.89 18.14
N ASP A 161 9.82 -7.33 18.55
CA ASP A 161 10.74 -6.50 19.33
C ASP A 161 11.53 -5.59 18.38
N VAL A 162 11.20 -4.29 18.41
CA VAL A 162 11.83 -3.28 17.55
C VAL A 162 12.65 -2.33 18.42
N TYR A 163 13.97 -2.37 18.26
CA TYR A 163 14.86 -1.50 19.06
C TYR A 163 14.49 -0.02 18.85
N GLY A 164 14.34 0.71 19.94
CA GLY A 164 13.90 2.11 19.92
C GLY A 164 12.39 2.33 19.94
N LEU A 165 11.57 1.29 19.66
CA LEU A 165 10.10 1.34 19.75
C LEU A 165 9.56 0.43 20.86
N GLY A 166 10.32 -0.59 21.28
CA GLY A 166 9.89 -1.62 22.22
C GLY A 166 9.17 -2.78 21.50
N THR A 167 8.37 -3.52 22.25
CA THR A 167 7.57 -4.62 21.69
C THR A 167 6.34 -4.05 20.99
N VAL A 168 6.26 -4.23 19.68
CA VAL A 168 5.11 -3.88 18.86
C VAL A 168 4.18 -5.09 18.83
N VAL A 169 2.97 -4.91 19.32
CA VAL A 169 1.94 -5.96 19.37
C VAL A 169 0.85 -5.65 18.34
N GLY A 170 0.49 -6.63 17.55
CA GLY A 170 -0.57 -6.47 16.55
C GLY A 170 -1.24 -7.79 16.20
N GLU A 171 -2.14 -7.73 15.27
CA GLU A 171 -2.86 -8.87 14.70
C GLU A 171 -2.52 -8.97 13.22
N VAL A 172 -2.23 -10.17 12.72
CA VAL A 172 -2.06 -10.38 11.28
C VAL A 172 -3.39 -10.09 10.60
N ASP A 173 -3.45 -9.03 9.81
CA ASP A 173 -4.66 -8.61 9.10
C ASP A 173 -4.63 -8.95 7.60
N TYR A 174 -3.45 -9.26 7.07
CA TYR A 174 -3.27 -9.68 5.68
C TYR A 174 -2.16 -10.72 5.55
N ASP A 175 -2.40 -11.80 4.81
CA ASP A 175 -1.42 -12.83 4.48
C ASP A 175 -1.58 -13.27 3.02
N GLY A 176 -0.80 -12.66 2.13
CA GLY A 176 -0.77 -12.95 0.70
C GLY A 176 0.55 -13.58 0.24
N PRO A 177 0.64 -13.98 -1.04
CA PRO A 177 1.84 -14.63 -1.58
C PRO A 177 3.13 -13.81 -1.42
N SER A 178 3.02 -12.50 -1.64
CA SER A 178 4.16 -11.57 -1.62
C SER A 178 4.06 -10.48 -0.56
N HIS A 179 3.06 -10.55 0.32
CA HIS A 179 2.82 -9.50 1.30
C HIS A 179 2.31 -10.08 2.61
N LEU A 180 2.71 -9.42 3.71
CA LEU A 180 2.18 -9.68 5.04
C LEU A 180 1.76 -8.34 5.66
N GLY A 181 0.60 -8.31 6.30
CA GLY A 181 0.06 -7.15 7.00
C GLY A 181 -0.15 -7.45 8.47
N ILE A 182 0.21 -6.47 9.32
CA ILE A 182 -0.08 -6.50 10.74
C ILE A 182 -0.78 -5.20 11.10
N ARG A 183 -1.94 -5.30 11.71
CA ARG A 183 -2.68 -4.17 12.26
C ARG A 183 -2.40 -4.04 13.75
N THR A 184 -2.03 -2.84 14.16
CA THR A 184 -1.94 -2.45 15.58
C THR A 184 -3.06 -1.44 15.92
N ASP A 185 -3.11 -0.95 17.15
CA ASP A 185 -4.08 0.07 17.55
C ASP A 185 -3.87 1.43 16.83
N HIS A 186 -2.69 1.66 16.25
CA HIS A 186 -2.32 2.96 15.68
C HIS A 186 -1.48 2.87 14.40
N ALA A 187 -1.30 1.67 13.85
CA ALA A 187 -0.52 1.49 12.63
C ALA A 187 -0.98 0.30 11.80
N LEU A 188 -0.74 0.38 10.49
CA LEU A 188 -0.75 -0.73 9.56
C LEU A 188 0.69 -0.99 9.11
N LEU A 189 1.24 -2.14 9.52
CA LEU A 189 2.59 -2.55 9.17
C LEU A 189 2.51 -3.44 7.94
N ARG A 190 3.19 -3.07 6.86
CA ARG A 190 3.14 -3.75 5.57
C ARG A 190 4.53 -4.23 5.20
N PHE A 191 4.66 -5.51 4.93
CA PHE A 191 5.90 -6.18 4.54
C PHE A 191 5.76 -6.67 3.11
N HIS A 192 6.76 -6.41 2.28
CA HIS A 192 6.69 -6.63 0.84
C HIS A 192 7.81 -7.55 0.36
N ASP A 193 7.46 -8.69 -0.23
CA ASP A 193 8.33 -9.47 -1.10
C ASP A 193 8.38 -8.79 -2.47
N ARG A 194 9.56 -8.41 -2.86
CA ARG A 194 9.80 -7.84 -4.19
C ARG A 194 10.73 -8.71 -5.05
N SER A 195 10.89 -9.98 -4.68
CA SER A 195 11.80 -10.91 -5.34
C SER A 195 11.43 -11.17 -6.80
N LEU A 196 10.14 -11.09 -7.19
CA LEU A 196 9.70 -11.16 -8.59
C LEU A 196 10.32 -10.06 -9.46
N LEU A 197 10.65 -8.93 -8.85
CA LEU A 197 11.27 -7.78 -9.51
C LEU A 197 12.79 -7.73 -9.27
N GLY A 198 13.38 -8.75 -8.62
CA GLY A 198 14.77 -8.76 -8.23
C GLY A 198 15.15 -7.67 -7.21
N MET A 199 14.17 -7.16 -6.46
CA MET A 199 14.36 -6.08 -5.48
C MET A 199 14.38 -6.62 -4.05
N PRO A 200 15.09 -5.94 -3.12
CA PRO A 200 15.10 -6.32 -1.71
C PRO A 200 13.72 -6.35 -1.07
N VAL A 201 13.56 -7.13 0.00
CA VAL A 201 12.39 -7.02 0.88
C VAL A 201 12.26 -5.59 1.39
N ALA A 202 11.04 -5.08 1.41
CA ALA A 202 10.75 -3.73 1.87
C ALA A 202 9.66 -3.71 2.95
N LEU A 203 9.66 -2.63 3.71
CA LEU A 203 8.59 -2.25 4.64
C LEU A 203 7.95 -0.96 4.14
N GLY A 204 6.62 -0.88 4.26
CA GLY A 204 5.85 0.33 3.98
C GLY A 204 4.77 0.49 5.04
N HIS A 205 5.08 1.17 6.14
CA HIS A 205 4.22 1.24 7.31
C HIS A 205 3.47 2.56 7.39
N HIS A 206 2.21 2.51 7.81
CA HIS A 206 1.35 3.67 8.00
C HIS A 206 1.09 3.84 9.50
N TYR A 207 1.60 4.91 10.10
CA TYR A 207 1.36 5.28 11.49
C TYR A 207 0.33 6.40 11.55
N TYR A 208 -0.84 6.11 12.12
CA TYR A 208 -1.97 7.03 12.17
C TYR A 208 -1.90 8.00 13.36
N GLY A 209 -2.57 9.13 13.20
CA GLY A 209 -2.57 10.22 14.17
C GLY A 209 -1.44 11.22 13.96
N THR A 210 -1.50 12.32 14.70
CA THR A 210 -0.57 13.45 14.59
C THR A 210 0.63 13.29 15.53
N GLY A 211 1.76 13.95 15.17
CA GLY A 211 2.93 14.05 16.05
C GLY A 211 3.87 12.85 16.01
N GLN A 212 3.76 12.01 15.01
CA GLN A 212 4.69 10.90 14.78
C GLN A 212 6.08 11.45 14.39
N ASP A 213 7.12 10.90 15.01
CA ASP A 213 8.51 11.18 14.62
C ASP A 213 8.91 10.20 13.49
N ALA A 214 8.67 10.63 12.24
CA ALA A 214 8.94 9.83 11.04
C ALA A 214 10.37 9.28 11.02
N LYS A 215 11.36 10.14 11.32
CA LYS A 215 12.76 9.72 11.28
C LYS A 215 13.09 8.67 12.34
N ARG A 216 12.56 8.80 13.54
CA ARG A 216 12.75 7.80 14.59
C ARG A 216 12.14 6.46 14.19
N LEU A 217 10.95 6.48 13.60
CA LEU A 217 10.27 5.28 13.13
C LEU A 217 11.06 4.61 11.99
N GLU A 218 11.50 5.38 11.00
CA GLU A 218 12.32 4.87 9.88
C GLU A 218 13.63 4.27 10.38
N ASP A 219 14.38 4.99 11.24
CA ASP A 219 15.65 4.52 11.78
C ASP A 219 15.47 3.20 12.58
N ALA A 220 14.39 3.09 13.35
CA ALA A 220 14.09 1.89 14.14
C ALA A 220 13.76 0.68 13.23
N TRP A 221 12.88 0.85 12.25
CA TRP A 221 12.50 -0.21 11.32
C TRP A 221 13.63 -0.60 10.37
N GLN A 222 14.42 0.38 9.92
CA GLN A 222 15.61 0.10 9.11
C GLN A 222 16.63 -0.73 9.90
N SER A 223 16.86 -0.39 11.17
CA SER A 223 17.74 -1.17 12.05
C SER A 223 17.19 -2.56 12.27
N TRP A 224 15.89 -2.70 12.58
CA TRP A 224 15.24 -3.99 12.78
C TRP A 224 15.39 -4.90 11.57
N LEU A 225 15.10 -4.40 10.37
CA LEU A 225 15.18 -5.19 9.13
C LEU A 225 16.63 -5.57 8.80
N THR A 226 17.57 -4.66 9.03
CA THR A 226 18.99 -4.91 8.82
C THR A 226 19.52 -6.00 9.79
N GLU A 227 19.20 -5.89 11.09
CA GLU A 227 19.60 -6.87 12.10
C GLU A 227 18.97 -8.24 11.84
N PHE A 228 17.68 -8.26 11.44
CA PHE A 228 16.96 -9.48 11.08
C PHE A 228 17.71 -10.29 10.03
N TYR A 229 18.21 -9.63 8.99
CA TYR A 229 18.91 -10.30 7.91
C TYR A 229 20.39 -10.54 8.19
N LEU A 230 21.02 -9.83 9.12
CA LEU A 230 22.40 -10.08 9.58
C LEU A 230 22.47 -11.23 10.59
N ALA A 231 21.42 -11.49 11.36
CA ALA A 231 21.33 -12.61 12.28
C ALA A 231 21.34 -13.94 11.47
N ARG A 232 22.39 -14.73 11.66
CA ARG A 232 22.62 -16.03 10.99
C ARG A 232 21.83 -17.15 11.66
#